data_8d93b779654964a2dd75c0d06e1c2500
#
_entry.id   8d93b779654964a2dd75c0d06e1c2500
#
_cell.length_a   1.000
_cell.length_b   1.000
_cell.length_c   1.000
_cell.angle_alpha   90.00
_cell.angle_beta   90.00
_cell.angle_gamma   90.00
#
_symmetry.space_group_name_H-M   'P 1'
#
loop_
_entity.id
_entity.type
_entity.pdbx_description
1 polymer ?
#
loop_
_entity_poly.entity_id
_entity_poly.type
_entity_poly.pdbx_seq_one_letter_code
_entity_poly.pdbx_strand_id
1 'polypeptide(L)'
;MSPAVLALVLTAAVAHAAWNFLAKGAEGGAAFVWLATIAGAAIYLPVLVLALLVAPGHLGWLALGLMAGSGALHAVYFVVLQRGYAAGDLSLVYPLGRGTGALLAAVGATVLLGEHPSALTIIGGLTIVAAVFSLIARPGESLRRPGSGAATGYALATGVAIASYTLWDKHAVGPVALSPIVYLWGSNVGIGLLLTPWVLRNPARLNSAWVTSRRRAAGVGLLSQLAYVLILYALTRAPVSSVAPARESSILIGTLLGTVVLGEGDTRRRVIAAAATLVGITALALG
;
A
#
# COMPACT_ATOMS: atom_id res chain seq x y z
N MET A 1 -0.63 -3.62 20.25
CA MET A 1 -0.37 -4.70 19.24
C MET A 1 0.58 -5.76 19.79
N SER A 2 0.37 -7.06 19.44
CA SER A 2 1.34 -8.10 19.82
C SER A 2 2.69 -7.92 19.08
N PRO A 3 3.83 -8.38 19.68
CA PRO A 3 5.14 -8.31 19.02
C PRO A 3 5.18 -8.99 17.65
N ALA A 4 4.42 -10.09 17.47
CA ALA A 4 4.34 -10.80 16.21
C ALA A 4 3.65 -9.94 15.12
N VAL A 5 2.56 -9.26 15.45
CA VAL A 5 1.87 -8.33 14.52
C VAL A 5 2.79 -7.16 14.17
N LEU A 6 3.49 -6.60 15.15
CA LEU A 6 4.43 -5.51 14.91
C LEU A 6 5.56 -5.96 13.96
N ALA A 7 6.11 -7.15 14.16
CA ALA A 7 7.13 -7.72 13.27
C ALA A 7 6.61 -7.89 11.84
N LEU A 8 5.37 -8.40 11.66
CA LEU A 8 4.74 -8.50 10.34
C LEU A 8 4.63 -7.14 9.65
N VAL A 9 4.14 -6.13 10.36
CA VAL A 9 3.94 -4.77 9.81
C VAL A 9 5.27 -4.10 9.47
N LEU A 10 6.29 -4.19 10.34
CA LEU A 10 7.61 -3.60 10.08
C LEU A 10 8.34 -4.31 8.92
N THR A 11 8.27 -5.63 8.84
CA THR A 11 8.83 -6.39 7.70
C THR A 11 8.10 -6.01 6.40
N ALA A 12 6.77 -5.90 6.46
CA ALA A 12 5.98 -5.41 5.33
C ALA A 12 6.38 -3.99 4.93
N ALA A 13 6.67 -3.10 5.90
CA ALA A 13 7.10 -1.73 5.64
C ALA A 13 8.45 -1.67 4.91
N VAL A 14 9.42 -2.52 5.30
CA VAL A 14 10.71 -2.65 4.62
C VAL A 14 10.53 -3.15 3.19
N ALA A 15 9.76 -4.24 2.99
CA ALA A 15 9.47 -4.78 1.66
C ALA A 15 8.74 -3.74 0.79
N HIS A 16 7.82 -2.96 1.41
CA HIS A 16 7.08 -1.89 0.74
C HIS A 16 8.00 -0.75 0.30
N ALA A 17 8.92 -0.31 1.15
CA ALA A 17 9.93 0.68 0.78
C ALA A 17 10.85 0.18 -0.35
N ALA A 18 11.27 -1.08 -0.29
CA ALA A 18 12.15 -1.69 -1.28
C ALA A 18 11.48 -1.78 -2.67
N TRP A 19 10.23 -2.26 -2.77
CA TRP A 19 9.59 -2.32 -4.07
C TRP A 19 9.28 -0.92 -4.64
N ASN A 20 8.95 0.06 -3.80
CA ASN A 20 8.80 1.45 -4.26
C ASN A 20 10.11 2.00 -4.83
N PHE A 21 11.24 1.69 -4.19
CA PHE A 21 12.56 2.06 -4.71
C PHE A 21 12.85 1.41 -6.07
N LEU A 22 12.53 0.13 -6.25
CA LEU A 22 12.67 -0.58 -7.54
C LEU A 22 11.73 -0.01 -8.61
N ALA A 23 10.52 0.40 -8.23
CA ALA A 23 9.55 0.99 -9.15
C ALA A 23 9.94 2.43 -9.56
N LYS A 24 10.78 3.11 -8.76
CA LYS A 24 11.27 4.46 -9.08
C LYS A 24 12.12 4.38 -10.38
N GLY A 25 11.70 5.10 -11.40
CA GLY A 25 12.36 5.08 -12.71
C GLY A 25 12.01 3.88 -13.59
N ALA A 26 10.96 3.12 -13.26
CA ALA A 26 10.40 2.15 -14.17
C ALA A 26 9.53 2.86 -15.22
N GLU A 27 9.75 2.50 -16.48
CA GLU A 27 8.99 3.01 -17.61
C GLU A 27 7.81 2.08 -17.94
N GLY A 28 6.78 2.60 -18.59
CA GLY A 28 5.67 1.80 -19.11
C GLY A 28 4.33 1.99 -18.42
N GLY A 29 4.25 2.73 -17.29
CA GLY A 29 2.98 3.04 -16.62
C GLY A 29 2.14 1.78 -16.32
N ALA A 30 0.91 1.71 -16.82
CA ALA A 30 0.01 0.56 -16.58
C ALA A 30 0.54 -0.77 -17.16
N ALA A 31 1.36 -0.75 -18.24
CA ALA A 31 2.00 -1.97 -18.75
C ALA A 31 3.04 -2.51 -17.77
N PHE A 32 3.81 -1.64 -17.10
CA PHE A 32 4.72 -2.04 -16.04
C PHE A 32 3.97 -2.64 -14.84
N VAL A 33 2.88 -1.99 -14.41
CA VAL A 33 2.03 -2.52 -13.32
C VAL A 33 1.50 -3.90 -13.68
N TRP A 34 1.01 -4.08 -14.90
CA TRP A 34 0.52 -5.38 -15.38
C TRP A 34 1.63 -6.45 -15.36
N LEU A 35 2.83 -6.12 -15.86
CA LEU A 35 3.98 -7.04 -15.83
C LEU A 35 4.35 -7.42 -14.39
N ALA A 36 4.38 -6.47 -13.46
CA ALA A 36 4.66 -6.74 -12.05
C ALA A 36 3.56 -7.62 -11.42
N THR A 37 2.29 -7.38 -11.77
CA THR A 37 1.14 -8.17 -11.32
C THR A 37 1.24 -9.62 -11.82
N ILE A 38 1.52 -9.83 -13.11
CA ILE A 38 1.69 -11.19 -13.68
C ILE A 38 2.93 -11.89 -13.11
N ALA A 39 4.05 -11.17 -12.96
CA ALA A 39 5.25 -11.73 -12.34
C ALA A 39 4.97 -12.14 -10.88
N GLY A 40 4.27 -11.31 -10.10
CA GLY A 40 3.84 -11.64 -8.75
C GLY A 40 2.95 -12.88 -8.71
N ALA A 41 1.94 -12.96 -9.58
CA ALA A 41 1.05 -14.13 -9.67
C ALA A 41 1.85 -15.41 -9.98
N ALA A 42 2.80 -15.36 -10.91
CA ALA A 42 3.65 -16.50 -11.27
C ALA A 42 4.60 -16.91 -10.14
N ILE A 43 5.26 -15.94 -9.49
CA ILE A 43 6.22 -16.19 -8.39
C ILE A 43 5.51 -16.81 -7.18
N TYR A 44 4.31 -16.34 -6.85
CA TYR A 44 3.54 -16.84 -5.70
C TYR A 44 2.65 -18.04 -6.01
N LEU A 45 2.58 -18.51 -7.26
CA LEU A 45 1.80 -19.70 -7.63
C LEU A 45 2.21 -20.96 -6.85
N PRO A 46 3.51 -21.29 -6.65
CA PRO A 46 3.89 -22.43 -5.83
C PRO A 46 3.44 -22.31 -4.37
N VAL A 47 3.49 -21.09 -3.82
CA VAL A 47 3.04 -20.81 -2.45
C VAL A 47 1.52 -20.96 -2.34
N LEU A 48 0.77 -20.52 -3.33
CA LEU A 48 -0.68 -20.75 -3.43
C LEU A 48 -1.00 -22.25 -3.47
N VAL A 49 -0.34 -22.99 -4.37
CA VAL A 49 -0.56 -24.45 -4.49
C VAL A 49 -0.29 -25.15 -3.16
N LEU A 50 0.83 -24.83 -2.51
CA LEU A 50 1.13 -25.38 -1.18
C LEU A 50 0.06 -25.01 -0.16
N ALA A 51 -0.39 -23.76 -0.12
CA ALA A 51 -1.44 -23.33 0.80
C ALA A 51 -2.76 -24.10 0.58
N LEU A 52 -3.15 -24.34 -0.66
CA LEU A 52 -4.36 -25.10 -0.99
C LEU A 52 -4.23 -26.60 -0.67
N LEU A 53 -3.02 -27.18 -0.78
CA LEU A 53 -2.75 -28.56 -0.40
C LEU A 53 -2.78 -28.78 1.12
N VAL A 54 -2.24 -27.81 1.87
CA VAL A 54 -2.16 -27.89 3.35
C VAL A 54 -3.51 -27.55 4.01
N ALA A 55 -4.23 -26.58 3.47
CA ALA A 55 -5.51 -26.13 3.98
C ALA A 55 -6.49 -25.95 2.82
N PRO A 56 -7.07 -27.04 2.30
CA PRO A 56 -8.04 -26.94 1.23
C PRO A 56 -9.27 -26.14 1.68
N GLY A 57 -9.41 -24.94 1.12
CA GLY A 57 -10.55 -24.06 1.35
C GLY A 57 -11.53 -24.15 0.18
N HIS A 58 -12.84 -24.05 0.44
CA HIS A 58 -13.82 -23.91 -0.61
C HIS A 58 -13.83 -22.48 -1.15
N LEU A 59 -13.42 -22.31 -2.41
CA LEU A 59 -13.55 -21.04 -3.14
C LEU A 59 -15.01 -20.88 -3.62
N GLY A 60 -15.89 -20.52 -2.70
CA GLY A 60 -17.27 -20.19 -3.04
C GLY A 60 -17.41 -18.83 -3.76
N TRP A 61 -18.60 -18.56 -4.29
CA TRP A 61 -18.90 -17.29 -4.99
C TRP A 61 -18.60 -16.05 -4.15
N LEU A 62 -18.77 -16.12 -2.81
CA LEU A 62 -18.43 -15.03 -1.89
C LEU A 62 -16.91 -14.72 -1.94
N ALA A 63 -16.07 -15.76 -1.86
CA ALA A 63 -14.62 -15.59 -1.92
C ALA A 63 -14.17 -14.96 -3.25
N LEU A 64 -14.71 -15.47 -4.37
CA LEU A 64 -14.45 -14.92 -5.71
C LEU A 64 -14.91 -13.47 -5.83
N GLY A 65 -16.10 -13.15 -5.30
CA GLY A 65 -16.62 -11.78 -5.25
C GLY A 65 -15.74 -10.83 -4.43
N LEU A 66 -15.26 -11.28 -3.27
CA LEU A 66 -14.36 -10.50 -2.41
C LEU A 66 -13.00 -10.27 -3.09
N MET A 67 -12.43 -11.28 -3.75
CA MET A 67 -11.18 -11.15 -4.52
C MET A 67 -11.34 -10.19 -5.71
N ALA A 68 -12.44 -10.32 -6.46
CA ALA A 68 -12.73 -9.45 -7.59
C ALA A 68 -12.95 -7.99 -7.14
N GLY A 69 -13.68 -7.79 -6.05
CA GLY A 69 -13.89 -6.47 -5.43
C GLY A 69 -12.59 -5.83 -4.98
N SER A 70 -11.72 -6.57 -4.30
CA SER A 70 -10.38 -6.10 -3.94
C SER A 70 -9.56 -5.74 -5.18
N GLY A 71 -9.54 -6.60 -6.20
CA GLY A 71 -8.87 -6.32 -7.47
C GLY A 71 -9.36 -5.03 -8.12
N ALA A 72 -10.68 -4.81 -8.13
CA ALA A 72 -11.28 -3.59 -8.68
C ALA A 72 -10.89 -2.33 -7.87
N LEU A 73 -10.98 -2.40 -6.54
CA LEU A 73 -10.58 -1.29 -5.65
C LEU A 73 -9.10 -0.93 -5.81
N HIS A 74 -8.22 -1.93 -5.93
CA HIS A 74 -6.80 -1.71 -6.20
C HIS A 74 -6.56 -1.13 -7.61
N ALA A 75 -7.31 -1.56 -8.62
CA ALA A 75 -7.21 -0.97 -9.95
C ALA A 75 -7.64 0.51 -9.94
N VAL A 76 -8.73 0.85 -9.25
CA VAL A 76 -9.15 2.24 -9.05
C VAL A 76 -8.06 3.04 -8.33
N TYR A 77 -7.50 2.49 -7.23
CA TYR A 77 -6.37 3.09 -6.52
C TYR A 77 -5.23 3.43 -7.48
N PHE A 78 -4.77 2.48 -8.31
CA PHE A 78 -3.68 2.72 -9.26
C PHE A 78 -4.00 3.81 -10.28
N VAL A 79 -5.22 3.80 -10.84
CA VAL A 79 -5.63 4.81 -11.83
C VAL A 79 -5.66 6.20 -11.22
N VAL A 80 -6.24 6.34 -10.04
CA VAL A 80 -6.36 7.63 -9.34
C VAL A 80 -4.98 8.15 -8.92
N LEU A 81 -4.13 7.29 -8.38
CA LEU A 81 -2.76 7.62 -8.00
C LEU A 81 -1.93 8.09 -9.20
N GLN A 82 -2.00 7.39 -10.33
CA GLN A 82 -1.29 7.77 -11.56
C GLN A 82 -1.77 9.12 -12.11
N ARG A 83 -3.08 9.40 -12.04
CA ARG A 83 -3.61 10.72 -12.39
C ARG A 83 -3.13 11.81 -11.45
N GLY A 84 -3.00 11.50 -10.16
CA GLY A 84 -2.41 12.41 -9.17
C GLY A 84 -0.96 12.77 -9.52
N TYR A 85 -0.16 11.78 -9.88
CA TYR A 85 1.23 12.00 -10.29
C TYR A 85 1.37 12.79 -11.59
N ALA A 86 0.43 12.62 -12.51
CA ALA A 86 0.39 13.41 -13.74
C ALA A 86 -0.07 14.86 -13.50
N ALA A 87 -0.84 15.11 -12.44
CA ALA A 87 -1.40 16.44 -12.11
C ALA A 87 -0.52 17.27 -11.16
N GLY A 88 0.46 16.65 -10.46
CA GLY A 88 1.31 17.39 -9.52
C GLY A 88 2.50 16.57 -8.97
N ASP A 89 3.22 17.20 -8.06
CA ASP A 89 4.46 16.64 -7.52
C ASP A 89 4.23 15.36 -6.71
N LEU A 90 5.07 14.36 -6.95
CA LEU A 90 5.10 13.11 -6.19
C LEU A 90 5.22 13.34 -4.68
N SER A 91 6.02 14.34 -4.30
CA SER A 91 6.26 14.71 -2.90
C SER A 91 5.02 15.25 -2.17
N LEU A 92 3.99 15.67 -2.91
CA LEU A 92 2.69 16.08 -2.38
C LEU A 92 1.69 14.92 -2.45
N VAL A 93 1.51 14.35 -3.65
CA VAL A 93 0.44 13.37 -3.92
C VAL A 93 0.61 12.08 -3.12
N TYR A 94 1.82 11.55 -3.08
CA TYR A 94 2.07 10.26 -2.44
C TYR A 94 1.86 10.28 -0.92
N PRO A 95 2.52 11.21 -0.14
CA PRO A 95 2.31 11.23 1.30
C PRO A 95 0.89 11.68 1.69
N LEU A 96 0.29 12.61 0.94
CA LEU A 96 -1.07 13.07 1.21
C LEU A 96 -2.08 11.93 1.01
N GLY A 97 -1.98 11.18 -0.09
CA GLY A 97 -2.85 10.04 -0.35
C GLY A 97 -2.68 8.92 0.68
N ARG A 98 -1.44 8.63 1.05
CA ARG A 98 -1.11 7.57 2.03
C ARG A 98 -1.56 7.97 3.44
N GLY A 99 -1.22 9.16 3.90
CA GLY A 99 -1.59 9.64 5.23
C GLY A 99 -3.10 9.74 5.43
N THR A 100 -3.81 10.31 4.45
CA THR A 100 -5.28 10.36 4.49
C THR A 100 -5.90 8.95 4.39
N GLY A 101 -5.30 8.04 3.60
CA GLY A 101 -5.77 6.66 3.49
C GLY A 101 -5.68 5.92 4.82
N ALA A 102 -4.57 6.04 5.54
CA ALA A 102 -4.41 5.43 6.86
C ALA A 102 -5.40 6.00 7.89
N LEU A 103 -5.59 7.32 7.89
CA LEU A 103 -6.53 7.99 8.77
C LEU A 103 -7.98 7.56 8.49
N LEU A 104 -8.39 7.59 7.21
CA LEU A 104 -9.73 7.19 6.80
C LEU A 104 -9.99 5.70 7.05
N ALA A 105 -8.98 4.84 6.88
CA ALA A 105 -9.10 3.41 7.20
C ALA A 105 -9.32 3.20 8.71
N ALA A 106 -8.59 3.93 9.58
CA ALA A 106 -8.76 3.83 11.02
C ALA A 106 -10.14 4.34 11.47
N VAL A 107 -10.60 5.49 10.94
CA VAL A 107 -11.94 6.01 11.20
C VAL A 107 -13.01 5.07 10.66
N GLY A 108 -12.86 4.58 9.43
CA GLY A 108 -13.79 3.64 8.81
C GLY A 108 -13.87 2.31 9.59
N ALA A 109 -12.76 1.83 10.15
CA ALA A 109 -12.75 0.65 10.99
C ALA A 109 -13.54 0.84 12.29
N THR A 110 -13.43 2.02 12.89
CA THR A 110 -14.22 2.36 14.07
C THR A 110 -15.73 2.41 13.76
N VAL A 111 -16.10 3.05 12.65
CA VAL A 111 -17.51 3.28 12.29
C VAL A 111 -18.16 2.05 11.66
N LEU A 112 -17.46 1.37 10.74
CA LEU A 112 -18.03 0.29 9.92
C LEU A 112 -17.75 -1.11 10.47
N LEU A 113 -16.60 -1.31 11.15
CA LEU A 113 -16.21 -2.60 11.69
C LEU A 113 -16.40 -2.67 13.22
N GLY A 114 -16.85 -1.58 13.88
CA GLY A 114 -17.07 -1.53 15.31
C GLY A 114 -15.79 -1.65 16.14
N GLU A 115 -14.63 -1.22 15.59
CA GLU A 115 -13.37 -1.20 16.34
C GLU A 115 -13.42 -0.11 17.42
N HIS A 116 -12.92 -0.42 18.61
CA HIS A 116 -12.80 0.51 19.75
C HIS A 116 -11.32 0.73 20.09
N PRO A 117 -10.59 1.59 19.32
CA PRO A 117 -9.18 1.84 19.59
C PRO A 117 -8.98 2.53 20.94
N SER A 118 -7.94 2.11 21.68
CA SER A 118 -7.54 2.77 22.92
C SER A 118 -7.05 4.21 22.65
N ALA A 119 -7.00 5.04 23.68
CA ALA A 119 -6.44 6.38 23.56
C ALA A 119 -4.98 6.36 23.05
N LEU A 120 -4.17 5.39 23.50
CA LEU A 120 -2.80 5.21 23.01
C LEU A 120 -2.75 4.83 21.53
N THR A 121 -3.67 3.99 21.06
CA THR A 121 -3.80 3.64 19.63
C THR A 121 -4.13 4.88 18.79
N ILE A 122 -5.06 5.72 19.27
CA ILE A 122 -5.43 6.97 18.59
C ILE A 122 -4.24 7.94 18.55
N ILE A 123 -3.61 8.19 19.68
CA ILE A 123 -2.45 9.11 19.78
C ILE A 123 -1.30 8.59 18.90
N GLY A 124 -0.99 7.31 18.98
CA GLY A 124 0.05 6.68 18.16
C GLY A 124 -0.21 6.80 16.66
N GLY A 125 -1.43 6.50 16.23
CA GLY A 125 -1.85 6.64 14.84
C GLY A 125 -1.78 8.09 14.34
N LEU A 126 -2.29 9.03 15.10
CA LEU A 126 -2.22 10.46 14.78
C LEU A 126 -0.77 10.97 14.72
N THR A 127 0.10 10.49 15.64
CA THR A 127 1.52 10.86 15.65
C THR A 127 2.22 10.38 14.36
N ILE A 128 1.97 9.14 13.93
CA ILE A 128 2.53 8.61 12.67
C ILE A 128 2.02 9.41 11.47
N VAL A 129 0.72 9.67 11.40
CA VAL A 129 0.13 10.45 10.31
C VAL A 129 0.69 11.87 10.29
N ALA A 130 0.82 12.53 11.44
CA ALA A 130 1.42 13.85 11.54
C ALA A 130 2.90 13.84 11.11
N ALA A 131 3.67 12.80 11.47
CA ALA A 131 5.04 12.63 11.02
C ALA A 131 5.13 12.52 9.49
N VAL A 132 4.24 11.76 8.85
CA VAL A 132 4.15 11.65 7.40
C VAL A 132 3.82 13.01 6.77
N PHE A 133 2.82 13.73 7.29
CA PHE A 133 2.48 15.06 6.80
C PHE A 133 3.59 16.09 7.02
N SER A 134 4.35 15.98 8.09
CA SER A 134 5.50 16.84 8.32
C SER A 134 6.54 16.74 7.21
N LEU A 135 6.67 15.63 6.51
CA LEU A 135 7.57 15.45 5.36
C LEU A 135 7.11 16.20 4.11
N ILE A 136 5.83 16.53 3.99
CA ILE A 136 5.25 17.24 2.84
C ILE A 136 5.45 18.76 2.96
N ALA A 137 5.21 19.31 4.16
CA ALA A 137 5.22 20.73 4.40
C ALA A 137 6.63 21.33 4.22
N ARG A 138 6.98 21.87 3.07
CA ARG A 138 8.25 22.60 2.87
C ARG A 138 8.08 24.06 3.25
N PRO A 139 8.89 24.60 4.17
CA PRO A 139 8.88 26.02 4.48
C PRO A 139 9.16 26.84 3.22
N GLY A 140 8.26 27.77 2.88
CA GLY A 140 8.40 28.64 1.72
C GLY A 140 7.82 28.12 0.39
N GLU A 141 7.35 26.86 0.29
CA GLU A 141 6.59 26.41 -0.87
C GLU A 141 5.08 26.62 -0.67
N SER A 142 4.50 27.51 -1.47
CA SER A 142 3.06 27.72 -1.49
C SER A 142 2.34 26.49 -2.04
N LEU A 143 1.34 25.99 -1.32
CA LEU A 143 0.38 24.98 -1.82
C LEU A 143 -0.49 25.55 -2.99
N ARG A 144 -0.31 26.81 -3.36
CA ARG A 144 -1.05 27.53 -4.40
C ARG A 144 -0.37 27.53 -5.76
N ARG A 145 0.40 26.49 -6.12
CA ARG A 145 0.89 26.36 -7.51
C ARG A 145 -0.27 26.08 -8.46
N PRO A 146 -0.28 26.60 -9.71
CA PRO A 146 -1.25 26.19 -10.71
C PRO A 146 -1.26 24.67 -10.87
N GLY A 147 -2.45 24.04 -10.77
CA GLY A 147 -2.59 22.57 -10.79
C GLY A 147 -2.63 21.90 -9.43
N SER A 148 -2.27 22.57 -8.32
CA SER A 148 -2.25 21.97 -6.98
C SER A 148 -3.62 21.47 -6.51
N GLY A 149 -4.72 22.07 -6.95
CA GLY A 149 -6.08 21.66 -6.61
C GLY A 149 -6.44 20.28 -7.17
N ALA A 150 -6.12 20.02 -8.44
CA ALA A 150 -6.36 18.71 -9.08
C ALA A 150 -5.48 17.62 -8.45
N ALA A 151 -4.19 17.92 -8.22
CA ALA A 151 -3.27 17.00 -7.55
C ALA A 151 -3.74 16.62 -6.14
N THR A 152 -4.19 17.61 -5.36
CA THR A 152 -4.77 17.41 -4.03
C THR A 152 -6.04 16.58 -4.10
N GLY A 153 -6.95 16.87 -5.04
CA GLY A 153 -8.17 16.10 -5.26
C GLY A 153 -7.86 14.61 -5.57
N TYR A 154 -6.92 14.33 -6.46
CA TYR A 154 -6.49 12.96 -6.75
C TYR A 154 -5.79 12.30 -5.55
N ALA A 155 -5.01 13.03 -4.77
CA ALA A 155 -4.39 12.50 -3.56
C ALA A 155 -5.45 12.10 -2.52
N LEU A 156 -6.45 12.92 -2.28
CA LEU A 156 -7.56 12.59 -1.38
C LEU A 156 -8.38 11.40 -1.89
N ALA A 157 -8.70 11.36 -3.19
CA ALA A 157 -9.37 10.22 -3.81
C ALA A 157 -8.54 8.93 -3.70
N THR A 158 -7.20 9.03 -3.80
CA THR A 158 -6.27 7.92 -3.52
C THR A 158 -6.39 7.46 -2.08
N GLY A 159 -6.48 8.38 -1.12
CA GLY A 159 -6.71 8.07 0.30
C GLY A 159 -8.03 7.32 0.53
N VAL A 160 -9.12 7.77 -0.10
CA VAL A 160 -10.41 7.06 -0.05
C VAL A 160 -10.28 5.65 -0.63
N ALA A 161 -9.62 5.49 -1.77
CA ALA A 161 -9.42 4.16 -2.37
C ALA A 161 -8.59 3.24 -1.46
N ILE A 162 -7.53 3.76 -0.80
CA ILE A 162 -6.73 3.03 0.17
C ILE A 162 -7.58 2.56 1.35
N ALA A 163 -8.37 3.44 1.94
CA ALA A 163 -9.27 3.09 3.03
C ALA A 163 -10.28 2.02 2.60
N SER A 164 -10.88 2.20 1.42
CA SER A 164 -11.89 1.27 0.89
C SER A 164 -11.35 -0.14 0.73
N TYR A 165 -10.20 -0.33 0.04
CA TYR A 165 -9.65 -1.67 -0.10
C TYR A 165 -9.14 -2.23 1.24
N THR A 166 -8.60 -1.40 2.13
CA THR A 166 -8.11 -1.88 3.42
C THR A 166 -9.25 -2.44 4.30
N LEU A 167 -10.40 -1.75 4.34
CA LEU A 167 -11.58 -2.21 5.08
C LEU A 167 -12.21 -3.45 4.41
N TRP A 168 -12.28 -3.46 3.09
CA TRP A 168 -12.77 -4.59 2.30
C TRP A 168 -11.93 -5.84 2.55
N ASP A 169 -10.61 -5.70 2.48
CA ASP A 169 -9.67 -6.80 2.67
C ASP A 169 -9.66 -7.29 4.12
N LYS A 170 -9.81 -6.37 5.10
CA LYS A 170 -10.03 -6.75 6.51
C LYS A 170 -11.26 -7.61 6.68
N HIS A 171 -12.38 -7.26 6.02
CA HIS A 171 -13.59 -8.07 6.05
C HIS A 171 -13.36 -9.48 5.48
N ALA A 172 -12.64 -9.57 4.37
CA ALA A 172 -12.34 -10.84 3.71
C ALA A 172 -11.47 -11.77 4.56
N VAL A 173 -10.36 -11.27 5.14
CA VAL A 173 -9.41 -12.10 5.88
C VAL A 173 -9.73 -12.21 7.38
N GLY A 174 -10.56 -11.33 7.92
CA GLY A 174 -11.02 -11.35 9.32
C GLY A 174 -12.34 -12.10 9.46
N PRO A 175 -13.51 -11.44 9.34
CA PRO A 175 -14.81 -12.08 9.55
C PRO A 175 -15.11 -13.26 8.62
N VAL A 176 -14.74 -13.17 7.32
CA VAL A 176 -14.94 -14.26 6.34
C VAL A 176 -13.85 -15.32 6.44
N ALA A 177 -12.73 -15.00 7.12
CA ALA A 177 -11.60 -15.90 7.40
C ALA A 177 -10.95 -16.52 6.14
N LEU A 178 -10.93 -15.81 5.02
CA LEU A 178 -10.21 -16.27 3.84
C LEU A 178 -8.70 -16.34 4.10
N SER A 179 -8.05 -17.37 3.59
CA SER A 179 -6.58 -17.47 3.66
C SER A 179 -5.93 -16.23 3.01
N PRO A 180 -5.08 -15.47 3.71
CA PRO A 180 -4.43 -14.28 3.17
C PRO A 180 -3.68 -14.50 1.85
N ILE A 181 -3.02 -15.66 1.68
CA ILE A 181 -2.29 -16.01 0.46
C ILE A 181 -3.26 -16.25 -0.70
N VAL A 182 -4.30 -17.04 -0.49
CA VAL A 182 -5.29 -17.37 -1.51
C VAL A 182 -6.03 -16.09 -1.93
N TYR A 183 -6.44 -15.29 -0.96
CA TYR A 183 -7.13 -14.02 -1.17
C TYR A 183 -6.27 -13.02 -1.96
N LEU A 184 -5.02 -12.83 -1.54
CA LEU A 184 -4.08 -11.95 -2.21
C LEU A 184 -3.84 -12.37 -3.66
N TRP A 185 -3.59 -13.68 -3.88
CA TRP A 185 -3.33 -14.19 -5.21
C TRP A 185 -4.53 -13.97 -6.14
N GLY A 186 -5.74 -14.28 -5.68
CA GLY A 186 -6.97 -14.07 -6.45
C GLY A 186 -7.22 -12.58 -6.75
N SER A 187 -7.02 -11.70 -5.76
CA SER A 187 -7.13 -10.25 -5.95
C SER A 187 -6.10 -9.72 -6.95
N ASN A 188 -4.86 -10.21 -6.89
CA ASN A 188 -3.80 -9.85 -7.81
C ASN A 188 -4.11 -10.30 -9.25
N VAL A 189 -4.64 -11.51 -9.44
CA VAL A 189 -5.13 -11.99 -10.73
C VAL A 189 -6.27 -11.08 -11.23
N GLY A 190 -7.18 -10.66 -10.34
CA GLY A 190 -8.25 -9.71 -10.66
C GLY A 190 -7.71 -8.39 -11.22
N ILE A 191 -6.67 -7.81 -10.60
CA ILE A 191 -5.98 -6.61 -11.12
C ILE A 191 -5.42 -6.88 -12.53
N GLY A 192 -4.71 -8.00 -12.70
CA GLY A 192 -4.13 -8.39 -13.98
C GLY A 192 -5.18 -8.49 -15.08
N LEU A 193 -6.29 -9.16 -14.81
CA LEU A 193 -7.41 -9.31 -15.76
C LEU A 193 -8.02 -7.96 -16.13
N LEU A 194 -8.25 -7.07 -15.17
CA LEU A 194 -8.81 -5.72 -15.41
C LEU A 194 -7.87 -4.85 -16.27
N LEU A 195 -6.55 -4.97 -16.10
CA LEU A 195 -5.58 -4.22 -16.89
C LEU A 195 -5.31 -4.83 -18.28
N THR A 196 -5.58 -6.12 -18.47
CA THR A 196 -5.28 -6.86 -19.71
C THR A 196 -5.89 -6.21 -20.96
N PRO A 197 -7.17 -5.78 -21.01
CA PRO A 197 -7.75 -5.17 -22.21
C PRO A 197 -7.01 -3.89 -22.65
N TRP A 198 -6.57 -3.09 -21.67
CA TRP A 198 -5.82 -1.88 -21.96
C TRP A 198 -4.41 -2.20 -22.47
N VAL A 199 -3.73 -3.16 -21.85
CA VAL A 199 -2.37 -3.58 -22.23
C VAL A 199 -2.36 -4.16 -23.64
N LEU A 200 -3.32 -5.03 -23.98
CA LEU A 200 -3.43 -5.62 -25.31
C LEU A 200 -3.72 -4.60 -26.42
N ARG A 201 -4.43 -3.50 -26.08
CA ARG A 201 -4.64 -2.39 -27.01
C ARG A 201 -3.40 -1.49 -27.19
N ASN A 202 -2.35 -1.68 -26.38
CA ASN A 202 -1.12 -0.88 -26.40
C ASN A 202 0.15 -1.76 -26.47
N PRO A 203 0.29 -2.64 -27.49
CA PRO A 203 1.37 -3.64 -27.54
C PRO A 203 2.78 -3.01 -27.59
N ALA A 204 2.92 -1.84 -28.19
CA ALA A 204 4.20 -1.12 -28.23
C ALA A 204 4.67 -0.71 -26.80
N ARG A 205 3.75 -0.26 -25.95
CA ARG A 205 4.05 0.07 -24.55
C ARG A 205 4.39 -1.18 -23.72
N LEU A 206 3.70 -2.30 -23.98
CA LEU A 206 4.01 -3.57 -23.35
C LEU A 206 5.41 -4.06 -23.72
N ASN A 207 5.74 -4.02 -25.01
CA ASN A 207 7.07 -4.43 -25.48
C ASN A 207 8.18 -3.53 -24.90
N SER A 208 7.98 -2.22 -24.90
CA SER A 208 8.91 -1.28 -24.25
C SER A 208 9.11 -1.62 -22.77
N ALA A 209 8.03 -1.77 -21.99
CA ALA A 209 8.09 -2.13 -20.58
C ALA A 209 8.78 -3.48 -20.35
N TRP A 210 8.55 -4.47 -21.22
CA TRP A 210 9.20 -5.78 -21.16
C TRP A 210 10.70 -5.67 -21.36
N VAL A 211 11.14 -4.95 -22.39
CA VAL A 211 12.56 -4.81 -22.70
C VAL A 211 13.31 -4.02 -21.62
N THR A 212 12.74 -2.88 -21.19
CA THR A 212 13.44 -1.96 -20.29
C THR A 212 13.28 -2.30 -18.81
N SER A 213 12.17 -2.90 -18.40
CA SER A 213 11.76 -2.95 -16.99
C SER A 213 11.39 -4.33 -16.46
N ARG A 214 11.50 -5.43 -17.23
CA ARG A 214 11.07 -6.78 -16.79
C ARG A 214 11.70 -7.25 -15.48
N ARG A 215 13.01 -6.99 -15.25
CA ARG A 215 13.69 -7.37 -14.00
C ARG A 215 13.14 -6.58 -12.80
N ARG A 216 12.89 -5.29 -13.00
CA ARG A 216 12.24 -4.43 -11.98
C ARG A 216 10.81 -4.87 -11.74
N ALA A 217 10.05 -5.22 -12.78
CA ALA A 217 8.70 -5.74 -12.66
C ALA A 217 8.65 -7.04 -11.84
N ALA A 218 9.59 -7.97 -12.06
CA ALA A 218 9.70 -9.18 -11.25
C ALA A 218 10.03 -8.89 -9.79
N GLY A 219 10.98 -7.98 -9.52
CA GLY A 219 11.32 -7.57 -8.16
C GLY A 219 10.16 -6.86 -7.46
N VAL A 220 9.43 -5.99 -8.16
CA VAL A 220 8.22 -5.34 -7.65
C VAL A 220 7.12 -6.37 -7.41
N GLY A 221 6.90 -7.32 -8.33
CA GLY A 221 5.94 -8.40 -8.16
C GLY A 221 6.22 -9.25 -6.92
N LEU A 222 7.49 -9.61 -6.69
CA LEU A 222 7.91 -10.35 -5.49
C LEU A 222 7.66 -9.54 -4.22
N LEU A 223 8.22 -8.34 -4.13
CA LEU A 223 8.25 -7.57 -2.88
C LEU A 223 6.91 -6.91 -2.54
N SER A 224 6.12 -6.50 -3.54
CA SER A 224 4.79 -5.94 -3.28
C SER A 224 3.82 -6.98 -2.76
N GLN A 225 3.85 -8.19 -3.31
CA GLN A 225 3.03 -9.30 -2.82
C GLN A 225 3.48 -9.74 -1.41
N LEU A 226 4.81 -9.82 -1.16
CA LEU A 226 5.33 -10.08 0.19
C LEU A 226 4.85 -9.04 1.18
N ALA A 227 5.03 -7.75 0.86
CA ALA A 227 4.58 -6.68 1.74
C ALA A 227 3.09 -6.79 2.06
N TYR A 228 2.27 -7.08 1.03
CA TYR A 228 0.83 -7.09 1.23
C TYR A 228 0.31 -8.34 1.94
N VAL A 229 0.86 -9.52 1.67
CA VAL A 229 0.48 -10.74 2.40
C VAL A 229 0.79 -10.63 3.90
N LEU A 230 1.92 -10.01 4.26
CA LEU A 230 2.27 -9.75 5.66
C LEU A 230 1.26 -8.81 6.33
N ILE A 231 0.79 -7.78 5.63
CA ILE A 231 -0.29 -6.89 6.12
C ILE A 231 -1.61 -7.66 6.26
N LEU A 232 -1.98 -8.50 5.30
CA LEU A 232 -3.19 -9.32 5.41
C LEU A 232 -3.11 -10.26 6.63
N TYR A 233 -1.96 -10.89 6.89
CA TYR A 233 -1.75 -11.68 8.11
C TYR A 233 -1.79 -10.82 9.39
N ALA A 234 -1.30 -9.59 9.36
CA ALA A 234 -1.45 -8.67 10.48
C ALA A 234 -2.92 -8.33 10.73
N LEU A 235 -3.69 -8.10 9.66
CA LEU A 235 -5.13 -7.81 9.72
C LEU A 235 -5.98 -8.99 10.22
N THR A 236 -5.52 -10.24 10.10
CA THR A 236 -6.22 -11.37 10.75
C THR A 236 -6.10 -11.34 12.28
N ARG A 237 -5.10 -10.64 12.84
CA ARG A 237 -4.70 -10.70 14.24
C ARG A 237 -4.79 -9.38 14.99
N ALA A 238 -5.00 -8.28 14.27
CA ALA A 238 -5.03 -6.94 14.85
C ALA A 238 -6.07 -6.05 14.16
N PRO A 239 -6.56 -4.99 14.85
CA PRO A 239 -7.49 -4.04 14.28
C PRO A 239 -6.83 -3.16 13.20
N VAL A 240 -7.65 -2.71 12.24
CA VAL A 240 -7.22 -1.80 11.16
C VAL A 240 -6.71 -0.49 11.73
N SER A 241 -7.36 0.01 12.80
CA SER A 241 -6.99 1.25 13.50
C SER A 241 -5.56 1.27 14.01
N SER A 242 -4.96 0.08 14.26
CA SER A 242 -3.54 -0.05 14.63
C SER A 242 -2.64 -0.35 13.42
N VAL A 243 -3.07 -1.27 12.54
CA VAL A 243 -2.25 -1.75 11.41
C VAL A 243 -2.08 -0.68 10.33
N ALA A 244 -3.16 0.06 10.00
CA ALA A 244 -3.10 1.03 8.91
C ALA A 244 -2.13 2.19 9.19
N PRO A 245 -2.14 2.87 10.34
CA PRO A 245 -1.13 3.88 10.65
C PRO A 245 0.30 3.30 10.77
N ALA A 246 0.47 2.14 11.41
CA ALA A 246 1.78 1.51 11.58
C ALA A 246 2.45 1.17 10.22
N ARG A 247 1.66 0.80 9.22
CA ARG A 247 2.11 0.53 7.84
C ARG A 247 2.77 1.76 7.19
N GLU A 248 2.42 2.96 7.61
CA GLU A 248 2.97 4.20 7.05
C GLU A 248 4.44 4.43 7.44
N SER A 249 4.99 3.66 8.38
CA SER A 249 6.44 3.58 8.63
C SER A 249 7.26 3.27 7.37
N SER A 250 6.65 2.62 6.36
CA SER A 250 7.28 2.39 5.05
C SER A 250 7.69 3.68 4.34
N ILE A 251 6.97 4.78 4.53
CA ILE A 251 7.31 6.10 3.94
C ILE A 251 8.61 6.61 4.54
N LEU A 252 8.78 6.45 5.86
CA LEU A 252 10.02 6.87 6.54
C LEU A 252 11.21 6.03 6.09
N ILE A 253 11.04 4.71 6.04
CA ILE A 253 12.09 3.80 5.57
C ILE A 253 12.49 4.17 4.14
N GLY A 254 11.53 4.39 3.25
CA GLY A 254 11.77 4.82 1.87
C GLY A 254 12.45 6.19 1.79
N THR A 255 12.05 7.11 2.66
CA THR A 255 12.63 8.46 2.74
C THR A 255 14.07 8.43 3.26
N LEU A 256 14.36 7.62 4.29
CA LEU A 256 15.71 7.42 4.81
C LEU A 256 16.63 6.75 3.78
N LEU A 257 16.15 5.70 3.11
CA LEU A 257 16.88 5.06 2.01
C LEU A 257 17.19 6.05 0.88
N GLY A 258 16.23 6.89 0.49
CA GLY A 258 16.44 7.95 -0.50
C GLY A 258 17.50 8.98 -0.05
N THR A 259 17.58 9.30 1.24
CA THR A 259 18.58 10.23 1.79
C THR A 259 19.97 9.61 1.75
N VAL A 260 20.09 8.38 2.27
CA VAL A 260 21.40 7.70 2.41
C VAL A 260 21.96 7.30 1.04
N VAL A 261 21.10 6.82 0.13
CA VAL A 261 21.55 6.31 -1.19
C VAL A 261 21.65 7.41 -2.24
N LEU A 262 20.79 8.43 -2.18
CA LEU A 262 20.71 9.47 -3.20
C LEU A 262 21.22 10.84 -2.73
N GLY A 263 21.59 10.98 -1.46
CA GLY A 263 22.09 12.25 -0.90
C GLY A 263 21.07 13.39 -0.90
N GLU A 264 19.77 13.08 -1.00
CA GLU A 264 18.70 14.07 -1.16
C GLU A 264 18.12 14.53 0.18
N GLY A 265 18.00 15.84 0.37
CA GLY A 265 17.04 16.48 1.26
C GLY A 265 17.50 16.88 2.67
N ASP A 266 16.57 17.48 3.41
CA ASP A 266 16.75 17.99 4.78
C ASP A 266 16.81 16.83 5.80
N THR A 267 18.03 16.43 6.17
CA THR A 267 18.32 15.34 7.12
C THR A 267 17.65 15.57 8.47
N ARG A 268 17.67 16.80 9.00
CA ARG A 268 17.11 17.13 10.33
C ARG A 268 15.61 16.81 10.37
N ARG A 269 14.86 17.22 9.37
CA ARG A 269 13.42 17.01 9.27
C ARG A 269 13.06 15.53 9.16
N ARG A 270 13.83 14.78 8.38
CA ARG A 270 13.62 13.32 8.21
C ARG A 270 13.91 12.57 9.50
N VAL A 271 14.93 12.99 10.27
CA VAL A 271 15.24 12.41 11.59
C VAL A 271 14.11 12.71 12.59
N ILE A 272 13.57 13.93 12.60
CA ILE A 272 12.42 14.28 13.46
C ILE A 272 11.19 13.44 13.12
N ALA A 273 10.87 13.31 11.84
CA ALA A 273 9.75 12.48 11.39
C ALA A 273 9.96 10.99 11.73
N ALA A 274 11.19 10.49 11.61
CA ALA A 274 11.54 9.13 12.02
C ALA A 274 11.36 8.92 13.53
N ALA A 275 11.84 9.84 14.35
CA ALA A 275 11.66 9.79 15.79
C ALA A 275 10.18 9.84 16.20
N ALA A 276 9.39 10.74 15.60
CA ALA A 276 7.96 10.83 15.84
C ALA A 276 7.23 9.52 15.46
N THR A 277 7.62 8.88 14.35
CA THR A 277 7.03 7.59 13.96
C THR A 277 7.41 6.48 14.91
N LEU A 278 8.65 6.42 15.41
CA LEU A 278 9.04 5.44 16.44
C LEU A 278 8.21 5.61 17.72
N VAL A 279 7.98 6.85 18.15
CA VAL A 279 7.08 7.15 19.29
C VAL A 279 5.66 6.67 19.00
N GLY A 280 5.13 6.96 17.81
CA GLY A 280 3.80 6.52 17.40
C GLY A 280 3.66 4.99 17.34
N ILE A 281 4.66 4.28 16.80
CA ILE A 281 4.68 2.80 16.77
C ILE A 281 4.72 2.24 18.18
N THR A 282 5.52 2.83 19.08
CA THR A 282 5.59 2.42 20.48
C THR A 282 4.22 2.58 21.16
N ALA A 283 3.54 3.71 20.95
CA ALA A 283 2.20 3.93 21.47
C ALA A 283 1.17 2.90 20.90
N LEU A 284 1.23 2.57 19.61
CA LEU A 284 0.41 1.51 19.01
C LEU A 284 0.72 0.12 19.56
N ALA A 285 1.96 -0.14 19.94
CA ALA A 285 2.36 -1.43 20.51
C ALA A 285 1.86 -1.61 21.96
N LEU A 286 1.77 -0.50 22.70
CA LEU A 286 1.33 -0.48 24.11
C LEU A 286 -0.20 -0.35 24.26
N GLY A 287 -0.90 0.19 23.28
CA GLY A 287 -2.36 0.34 23.24
C GLY A 287 -3.08 -0.82 22.62
#